data_c2f1633269a67d5dfa0742f0771b79e9
#
_entry.id   c2f1633269a67d5dfa0742f0771b79e9
#
_cell.length_a   1.000
_cell.length_b   1.000
_cell.length_c   1.000
_cell.angle_alpha   90.00
_cell.angle_beta   90.00
_cell.angle_gamma   90.00
#
_symmetry.space_group_name_H-M   'P 1'
#
loop_
_entity.id
_entity.type
_entity.pdbx_description
1 polymer ?
#
loop_
_entity_poly.entity_id
_entity_poly.type
_entity_poly.pdbx_seq_one_letter_code
_entity_poly.pdbx_strand_id
1 'polypeptide(L)'
;MFITNDPWQTSGHLHDITVVTPTFYREQPVGLFANTCHVVDIGGRGFSPDARQVYEEGINIPIMPLFRRGEVNETLMEIVRTNVREPQQVVGDIFSFAAANDTGSKRLIAMMDEFGIDGLDDLAEFIIENSRVATIERIRALKPGTYHNELTMDGYDQPVTLRAALTVGADRIHVDYTGTSPASSHGINVVLNYTKAYTCFGVKCAVAPDIPNNYGSLLPITFSAPDGSILNAPRPYAVAARHIIGHLLPDTVLGCLHQVLPGGVQAEGSASLWNIQLRGGPSVSPNSGFTEPIPEFELLHFNSGGSGARPAKDGMSATAFPSGVRGMPVEASEAITPVIFWRKEFREDSGGAGQHRGGMGQVIEIGGDAGIPFDVLAMFERVNNRPRGRDGGTDGAAGRVSLASGATLRAKGQQAIPPHDRLRLEMAGGGGWGDPFERPAERVAEDVRNGVVTIETARERYGVVLDDDGRVDKAGTEALRGGANRV
;
A
#
# COMPACT_ATOMS: atom_id res chain seq x y z
N MET A 1 12.09 -20.37 19.36
CA MET A 1 11.52 -19.45 18.39
C MET A 1 10.16 -19.98 17.98
N PHE A 2 9.20 -19.11 17.76
CA PHE A 2 7.86 -19.44 17.31
C PHE A 2 7.61 -18.87 15.93
N ILE A 3 6.74 -19.51 15.15
CA ILE A 3 6.34 -19.10 13.82
C ILE A 3 4.83 -19.15 13.68
N THR A 4 4.27 -18.25 12.87
CA THR A 4 2.87 -18.29 12.43
C THR A 4 2.69 -17.41 11.21
N ASN A 5 1.68 -17.67 10.41
CA ASN A 5 1.16 -16.74 9.40
C ASN A 5 -0.35 -16.55 9.51
N ASP A 6 -0.93 -16.82 10.69
CA ASP A 6 -2.36 -16.65 10.92
C ASP A 6 -2.76 -15.17 10.73
N PRO A 7 -3.60 -14.82 9.74
CA PRO A 7 -4.00 -13.45 9.45
C PRO A 7 -4.62 -12.70 10.63
N TRP A 8 -5.41 -13.40 11.45
CA TRP A 8 -6.12 -12.80 12.59
C TRP A 8 -5.23 -12.59 13.82
N GLN A 9 -4.02 -13.18 13.83
CA GLN A 9 -3.03 -13.04 14.91
C GLN A 9 -1.87 -12.12 14.50
N THR A 10 -1.65 -11.91 13.21
CA THR A 10 -0.49 -11.18 12.66
C THR A 10 -0.89 -10.04 11.73
N SER A 11 -0.25 -9.93 10.59
CA SER A 11 -0.32 -8.81 9.65
C SER A 11 -1.50 -8.85 8.66
N GLY A 12 -2.34 -9.87 8.72
CA GLY A 12 -3.63 -9.86 8.04
C GLY A 12 -3.74 -10.64 6.74
N HIS A 13 -2.72 -11.38 6.31
CA HIS A 13 -2.80 -12.38 5.25
C HIS A 13 -1.76 -13.50 5.43
N LEU A 14 -1.97 -14.64 4.75
CA LEU A 14 -1.11 -15.80 4.92
C LEU A 14 0.30 -15.64 4.34
N HIS A 15 0.51 -14.74 3.39
CA HIS A 15 1.82 -14.51 2.77
C HIS A 15 2.84 -13.87 3.72
N ASP A 16 2.39 -13.25 4.80
CA ASP A 16 3.29 -12.66 5.80
C ASP A 16 3.57 -13.68 6.90
N ILE A 17 4.79 -14.19 6.92
CA ILE A 17 5.26 -15.10 7.97
C ILE A 17 5.86 -14.27 9.11
N THR A 18 5.40 -14.53 10.32
CA THR A 18 5.89 -13.90 11.55
C THR A 18 6.73 -14.91 12.35
N VAL A 19 7.95 -14.52 12.70
CA VAL A 19 8.83 -15.28 13.60
C VAL A 19 9.06 -14.47 14.86
N VAL A 20 8.87 -15.10 16.03
CA VAL A 20 9.06 -14.49 17.36
C VAL A 20 10.08 -15.27 18.14
N THR A 21 11.07 -14.57 18.69
CA THR A 21 12.17 -15.14 19.47
C THR A 21 12.25 -14.48 20.83
N PRO A 22 12.05 -15.22 21.94
CA PRO A 22 12.29 -14.70 23.27
C PRO A 22 13.80 -14.56 23.52
N THR A 23 14.17 -13.43 24.09
CA THR A 23 15.56 -13.11 24.50
C THR A 23 15.68 -13.17 26.01
N PHE A 24 16.69 -13.92 26.48
CA PHE A 24 16.96 -14.09 27.89
C PHE A 24 18.32 -13.46 28.22
N TYR A 25 18.37 -12.74 29.34
CA TYR A 25 19.60 -12.25 29.93
C TYR A 25 19.69 -12.77 31.37
N ARG A 26 20.77 -13.51 31.70
CA ARG A 26 20.94 -14.17 33.00
C ARG A 26 19.68 -14.95 33.44
N GLU A 27 19.14 -15.76 32.54
CA GLU A 27 17.95 -16.62 32.72
C GLU A 27 16.59 -15.86 32.87
N GLN A 28 16.61 -14.53 32.84
CA GLN A 28 15.40 -13.71 32.86
C GLN A 28 14.99 -13.31 31.42
N PRO A 29 13.69 -13.40 31.06
CA PRO A 29 13.23 -12.90 29.77
C PRO A 29 13.27 -11.36 29.78
N VAL A 30 14.02 -10.77 28.85
CA VAL A 30 14.19 -9.31 28.75
C VAL A 30 13.50 -8.71 27.52
N GLY A 31 13.00 -9.52 26.61
CA GLY A 31 12.27 -9.04 25.45
C GLY A 31 11.95 -10.13 24.44
N LEU A 32 11.18 -9.74 23.42
CA LEU A 32 10.84 -10.56 22.28
C LEU A 32 11.32 -9.85 21.00
N PHE A 33 12.16 -10.53 20.24
CA PHE A 33 12.41 -10.09 18.86
C PHE A 33 11.38 -10.71 17.93
N ALA A 34 10.72 -9.89 17.15
CA ALA A 34 9.74 -10.33 16.18
C ALA A 34 10.00 -9.65 14.84
N ASN A 35 9.86 -10.39 13.78
CA ASN A 35 9.77 -9.86 12.44
C ASN A 35 8.59 -10.48 11.70
N THR A 36 8.11 -9.76 10.71
CA THR A 36 7.05 -10.21 9.81
C THR A 36 7.45 -9.81 8.39
N CYS A 37 7.54 -10.78 7.51
CA CYS A 37 7.93 -10.54 6.13
C CYS A 37 7.05 -11.32 5.16
N HIS A 38 6.81 -10.71 4.00
CA HIS A 38 6.09 -11.32 2.90
C HIS A 38 6.98 -12.35 2.22
N VAL A 39 6.46 -13.56 1.98
CA VAL A 39 7.13 -14.59 1.19
C VAL A 39 6.49 -14.69 -0.20
N VAL A 40 7.26 -15.11 -1.18
CA VAL A 40 6.84 -15.11 -2.59
C VAL A 40 5.68 -16.06 -2.86
N ASP A 41 5.61 -17.19 -2.15
CA ASP A 41 4.59 -18.22 -2.34
C ASP A 41 4.25 -18.94 -1.03
N ILE A 42 3.00 -19.31 -0.89
CA ILE A 42 2.46 -20.12 0.22
C ILE A 42 1.60 -21.29 -0.29
N GLY A 43 1.72 -21.61 -1.56
CA GLY A 43 0.86 -22.58 -2.23
C GLY A 43 -0.52 -21.98 -2.58
N GLY A 44 -1.54 -22.82 -2.64
CA GLY A 44 -2.91 -22.41 -2.92
C GLY A 44 -3.07 -21.68 -4.27
N ARG A 45 -3.95 -20.67 -4.30
CA ARG A 45 -4.24 -19.89 -5.51
C ARG A 45 -3.14 -18.89 -5.87
N GLY A 46 -2.13 -18.69 -5.02
CA GLY A 46 -1.14 -17.64 -5.16
C GLY A 46 -1.66 -16.29 -4.65
N PHE A 47 -0.88 -15.22 -4.83
CA PHE A 47 -1.22 -13.88 -4.38
C PHE A 47 -2.27 -13.24 -5.30
N SER A 48 -3.55 -13.50 -5.00
CA SER A 48 -4.69 -13.13 -5.84
C SER A 48 -5.91 -12.80 -4.98
N PRO A 49 -6.81 -11.91 -5.44
CA PRO A 49 -8.07 -11.65 -4.77
C PRO A 49 -9.14 -12.71 -5.04
N ASP A 50 -8.89 -13.73 -5.85
CA ASP A 50 -9.89 -14.65 -6.39
C ASP A 50 -10.37 -15.73 -5.41
N ALA A 51 -9.66 -15.92 -4.30
CA ALA A 51 -10.07 -16.84 -3.25
C ALA A 51 -11.39 -16.40 -2.61
N ARG A 52 -12.23 -17.38 -2.25
CA ARG A 52 -13.50 -17.15 -1.56
C ARG A 52 -13.41 -17.43 -0.07
N GLN A 53 -12.48 -18.27 0.30
CA GLN A 53 -12.20 -18.61 1.69
C GLN A 53 -10.69 -18.68 1.91
N VAL A 54 -10.25 -18.37 3.12
CA VAL A 54 -8.83 -18.43 3.51
C VAL A 54 -8.18 -19.80 3.25
N TYR A 55 -8.99 -20.87 3.27
CA TYR A 55 -8.53 -22.24 2.99
C TYR A 55 -8.05 -22.45 1.54
N GLU A 56 -8.42 -21.59 0.62
CA GLU A 56 -7.98 -21.63 -0.79
C GLU A 56 -6.67 -20.85 -0.99
N GLU A 57 -6.28 -20.00 -0.04
CA GLU A 57 -5.17 -19.07 -0.20
C GLU A 57 -3.79 -19.71 -0.03
N GLY A 58 -3.69 -20.82 0.72
CA GLY A 58 -2.45 -21.55 0.90
C GLY A 58 -2.26 -22.11 2.30
N ILE A 59 -1.01 -22.38 2.68
CA ILE A 59 -0.66 -22.94 3.98
C ILE A 59 -0.98 -21.94 5.08
N ASN A 60 -1.76 -22.40 6.08
CA ASN A 60 -1.98 -21.67 7.32
C ASN A 60 -1.20 -22.35 8.46
N ILE A 61 -0.18 -21.66 8.95
CA ILE A 61 0.67 -22.11 10.06
C ILE A 61 0.13 -21.49 11.36
N PRO A 62 -0.43 -22.28 12.29
CA PRO A 62 -0.82 -21.76 13.59
C PRO A 62 0.41 -21.34 14.40
N ILE A 63 0.21 -20.65 15.53
CA ILE A 63 1.33 -20.33 16.44
C ILE A 63 1.94 -21.65 16.93
N MET A 64 3.16 -21.94 16.48
CA MET A 64 3.87 -23.17 16.81
C MET A 64 5.39 -22.97 16.86
N PRO A 65 6.15 -23.89 17.49
CA PRO A 65 7.60 -23.79 17.52
C PRO A 65 8.21 -23.98 16.12
N LEU A 66 9.06 -23.01 15.70
CA LEU A 66 9.98 -23.15 14.58
C LEU A 66 11.28 -23.82 15.05
N PHE A 67 11.81 -23.41 16.21
CA PHE A 67 12.96 -24.02 16.86
C PHE A 67 12.64 -24.39 18.30
N ARG A 68 13.10 -25.57 18.73
CA ARG A 68 13.11 -26.02 20.12
C ARG A 68 14.53 -26.38 20.54
N ARG A 69 15.08 -25.69 21.55
CA ARG A 69 16.44 -25.95 22.07
C ARG A 69 17.53 -25.95 20.97
N GLY A 70 17.39 -25.08 19.96
CA GLY A 70 18.32 -25.00 18.85
C GLY A 70 18.03 -25.95 17.68
N GLU A 71 17.11 -26.90 17.83
CA GLU A 71 16.72 -27.84 16.77
C GLU A 71 15.52 -27.30 16.00
N VAL A 72 15.59 -27.33 14.67
CA VAL A 72 14.52 -26.90 13.78
C VAL A 72 13.37 -27.91 13.76
N ASN A 73 12.16 -27.43 13.59
CA ASN A 73 10.98 -28.28 13.38
C ASN A 73 10.95 -28.79 11.93
N GLU A 74 11.67 -29.90 11.67
CA GLU A 74 11.78 -30.46 10.33
C GLU A 74 10.43 -30.89 9.74
N THR A 75 9.48 -31.35 10.58
CA THR A 75 8.13 -31.68 10.09
C THR A 75 7.43 -30.48 9.49
N LEU A 76 7.52 -29.31 10.13
CA LEU A 76 6.98 -28.07 9.59
C LEU A 76 7.69 -27.69 8.30
N MET A 77 9.03 -27.76 8.26
CA MET A 77 9.82 -27.40 7.09
C MET A 77 9.50 -28.30 5.90
N GLU A 78 9.26 -29.60 6.14
CA GLU A 78 8.85 -30.53 5.08
C GLU A 78 7.44 -30.22 4.54
N ILE A 79 6.49 -29.86 5.42
CA ILE A 79 5.16 -29.40 5.01
C ILE A 79 5.29 -28.14 4.13
N VAL A 80 6.13 -27.18 4.52
CA VAL A 80 6.35 -25.96 3.71
C VAL A 80 6.93 -26.33 2.34
N ARG A 81 8.04 -27.11 2.29
CA ARG A 81 8.69 -27.49 1.02
C ARG A 81 7.74 -28.18 0.05
N THR A 82 6.83 -29.00 0.57
CA THR A 82 5.91 -29.80 -0.25
C THR A 82 4.74 -28.98 -0.82
N ASN A 83 4.39 -27.88 -0.17
CA ASN A 83 3.16 -27.15 -0.50
C ASN A 83 3.41 -25.83 -1.26
N VAL A 84 4.64 -25.33 -1.32
CA VAL A 84 4.99 -24.11 -2.05
C VAL A 84 5.66 -24.43 -3.39
N ARG A 85 5.52 -23.54 -4.38
CA ARG A 85 6.12 -23.68 -5.73
C ARG A 85 7.61 -23.30 -5.72
N GLU A 86 8.00 -22.37 -4.82
CA GLU A 86 9.36 -21.83 -4.67
C GLU A 86 10.00 -22.24 -3.33
N PRO A 87 10.17 -23.56 -3.06
CA PRO A 87 10.55 -24.05 -1.73
C PRO A 87 11.92 -23.56 -1.27
N GLN A 88 12.87 -23.39 -2.19
CA GLN A 88 14.21 -22.92 -1.84
C GLN A 88 14.18 -21.49 -1.31
N GLN A 89 13.42 -20.62 -1.96
CA GLN A 89 13.30 -19.23 -1.60
C GLN A 89 12.52 -19.07 -0.28
N VAL A 90 11.34 -19.71 -0.17
CA VAL A 90 10.49 -19.59 1.03
C VAL A 90 11.18 -20.14 2.28
N VAL A 91 11.86 -21.28 2.17
CA VAL A 91 12.64 -21.87 3.28
C VAL A 91 13.82 -20.97 3.65
N GLY A 92 14.53 -20.42 2.65
CA GLY A 92 15.61 -19.46 2.86
C GLY A 92 15.13 -18.21 3.60
N ASP A 93 13.96 -17.68 3.25
CA ASP A 93 13.34 -16.54 3.91
C ASP A 93 13.03 -16.85 5.38
N ILE A 94 12.39 -17.99 5.68
CA ILE A 94 12.07 -18.39 7.06
C ILE A 94 13.35 -18.48 7.93
N PHE A 95 14.43 -19.06 7.40
CA PHE A 95 15.70 -19.10 8.14
C PHE A 95 16.32 -17.72 8.29
N SER A 96 16.18 -16.83 7.30
CA SER A 96 16.67 -15.46 7.39
C SER A 96 15.95 -14.66 8.48
N PHE A 97 14.63 -14.87 8.66
CA PHE A 97 13.85 -14.26 9.74
C PHE A 97 14.34 -14.71 11.12
N ALA A 98 14.60 -16.01 11.28
CA ALA A 98 15.18 -16.56 12.51
C ALA A 98 16.57 -15.99 12.78
N ALA A 99 17.43 -15.89 11.76
CA ALA A 99 18.78 -15.32 11.88
C ALA A 99 18.76 -13.81 12.24
N ALA A 100 17.82 -13.06 11.68
CA ALA A 100 17.64 -11.64 12.02
C ALA A 100 17.29 -11.46 13.51
N ASN A 101 16.35 -12.25 14.02
CA ASN A 101 15.96 -12.23 15.43
C ASN A 101 17.11 -12.66 16.37
N ASP A 102 17.84 -13.71 16.00
CA ASP A 102 19.02 -14.17 16.77
C ASP A 102 20.09 -13.08 16.84
N THR A 103 20.37 -12.42 15.72
CA THR A 103 21.30 -11.29 15.68
C THR A 103 20.82 -10.12 16.55
N GLY A 104 19.54 -9.79 16.52
CA GLY A 104 18.93 -8.78 17.37
C GLY A 104 19.08 -9.13 18.86
N SER A 105 18.77 -10.38 19.23
CA SER A 105 18.92 -10.87 20.59
C SER A 105 20.36 -10.77 21.11
N LYS A 106 21.33 -11.20 20.33
CA LYS A 106 22.77 -11.11 20.68
C LYS A 106 23.23 -9.66 20.87
N ARG A 107 22.78 -8.73 20.00
CA ARG A 107 23.11 -7.31 20.10
C ARG A 107 22.47 -6.66 21.33
N LEU A 108 21.25 -7.04 21.67
CA LEU A 108 20.58 -6.56 22.89
C LEU A 108 21.36 -6.99 24.13
N ILE A 109 21.76 -8.24 24.24
CA ILE A 109 22.55 -8.76 25.35
C ILE A 109 23.91 -8.00 25.45
N ALA A 110 24.61 -7.84 24.35
CA ALA A 110 25.87 -7.08 24.30
C ALA A 110 25.70 -5.62 24.77
N MET A 111 24.60 -4.97 24.36
CA MET A 111 24.27 -3.62 24.83
C MET A 111 24.00 -3.60 26.33
N MET A 112 23.25 -4.57 26.86
CA MET A 112 22.98 -4.66 28.30
C MET A 112 24.26 -4.84 29.11
N ASP A 113 25.20 -5.68 28.64
CA ASP A 113 26.53 -5.85 29.23
C ASP A 113 27.37 -4.55 29.20
N GLU A 114 27.39 -3.87 28.05
CA GLU A 114 28.16 -2.60 27.84
C GLU A 114 27.67 -1.50 28.77
N PHE A 115 26.36 -1.35 28.95
CA PHE A 115 25.77 -0.30 29.78
C PHE A 115 25.54 -0.73 31.24
N GLY A 116 25.83 -1.98 31.61
CA GLY A 116 25.60 -2.51 32.96
C GLY A 116 24.12 -2.55 33.35
N ILE A 117 23.22 -2.85 32.39
CA ILE A 117 21.77 -2.86 32.59
C ILE A 117 21.33 -4.30 32.85
N ASP A 118 20.67 -4.56 33.97
CA ASP A 118 20.16 -5.90 34.33
C ASP A 118 18.73 -6.17 33.84
N GLY A 119 17.95 -5.13 33.46
CA GLY A 119 16.60 -5.22 32.95
C GLY A 119 16.26 -4.02 32.05
N LEU A 120 15.18 -4.14 31.29
CA LEU A 120 14.71 -3.10 30.36
C LEU A 120 13.39 -2.44 30.78
N ASP A 121 12.77 -2.89 31.86
CA ASP A 121 11.41 -2.49 32.23
C ASP A 121 11.30 -0.98 32.50
N ASP A 122 12.20 -0.41 33.32
CA ASP A 122 12.21 1.02 33.64
C ASP A 122 12.44 1.89 32.38
N LEU A 123 13.35 1.47 31.51
CA LEU A 123 13.62 2.16 30.26
C LEU A 123 12.44 2.08 29.30
N ALA A 124 11.81 0.91 29.20
CA ALA A 124 10.62 0.70 28.37
C ALA A 124 9.45 1.55 28.87
N GLU A 125 9.19 1.55 30.19
CA GLU A 125 8.14 2.37 30.79
C GLU A 125 8.37 3.86 30.53
N PHE A 126 9.60 4.34 30.72
CA PHE A 126 9.98 5.74 30.44
C PHE A 126 9.70 6.12 28.97
N ILE A 127 10.15 5.31 28.02
CA ILE A 127 9.96 5.57 26.58
C ILE A 127 8.48 5.56 26.20
N ILE A 128 7.74 4.55 26.69
CA ILE A 128 6.32 4.36 26.38
C ILE A 128 5.49 5.51 26.96
N GLU A 129 5.71 5.86 28.23
CA GLU A 129 4.96 6.92 28.90
C GLU A 129 5.23 8.29 28.32
N ASN A 130 6.49 8.65 28.04
CA ASN A 130 6.81 9.91 27.37
C ASN A 130 6.15 10.03 26.00
N SER A 131 6.16 8.97 25.21
CA SER A 131 5.52 8.96 23.90
C SER A 131 4.01 9.07 24.00
N ARG A 132 3.39 8.42 25.01
CA ARG A 132 1.96 8.51 25.28
C ARG A 132 1.54 9.93 25.66
N VAL A 133 2.24 10.54 26.62
CA VAL A 133 1.97 11.90 27.09
C VAL A 133 2.13 12.90 25.93
N ALA A 134 3.22 12.82 25.18
CA ALA A 134 3.45 13.70 24.04
C ALA A 134 2.36 13.57 22.97
N THR A 135 1.89 12.34 22.69
CA THR A 135 0.77 12.13 21.75
C THR A 135 -0.54 12.74 22.26
N ILE A 136 -0.84 12.60 23.55
CA ILE A 136 -2.01 13.21 24.18
C ILE A 136 -1.95 14.74 24.07
N GLU A 137 -0.79 15.36 24.27
CA GLU A 137 -0.61 16.81 24.12
C GLU A 137 -0.94 17.27 22.69
N ARG A 138 -0.51 16.51 21.67
CA ARG A 138 -0.89 16.79 20.27
C ARG A 138 -2.40 16.67 20.04
N ILE A 139 -3.05 15.68 20.63
CA ILE A 139 -4.50 15.48 20.52
C ILE A 139 -5.24 16.63 21.20
N ARG A 140 -4.80 17.08 22.36
CA ARG A 140 -5.40 18.21 23.10
C ARG A 140 -5.36 19.54 22.35
N ALA A 141 -4.42 19.70 21.42
CA ALA A 141 -4.32 20.88 20.56
C ALA A 141 -5.38 20.91 19.45
N LEU A 142 -6.07 19.80 19.20
CA LEU A 142 -7.12 19.71 18.19
C LEU A 142 -8.46 20.15 18.77
N LYS A 143 -9.34 20.69 17.92
CA LYS A 143 -10.71 21.03 18.32
C LYS A 143 -11.50 19.74 18.62
N PRO A 144 -12.06 19.59 19.84
CA PRO A 144 -12.92 18.46 20.16
C PRO A 144 -14.17 18.40 19.26
N GLY A 145 -14.58 17.18 18.90
CA GLY A 145 -15.75 16.97 18.04
C GLY A 145 -15.67 15.65 17.27
N THR A 146 -16.71 15.37 16.51
CA THR A 146 -16.75 14.20 15.61
C THR A 146 -16.76 14.67 14.17
N TYR A 147 -15.84 14.12 13.37
CA TYR A 147 -15.56 14.48 12.00
C TYR A 147 -15.78 13.26 11.10
N HIS A 148 -16.54 13.44 10.02
CA HIS A 148 -16.96 12.33 9.16
C HIS A 148 -16.26 12.37 7.81
N ASN A 149 -15.94 11.20 7.28
CA ASN A 149 -15.51 11.04 5.89
C ASN A 149 -16.01 9.72 5.34
N GLU A 150 -16.26 9.71 4.04
CA GLU A 150 -16.63 8.53 3.28
C GLU A 150 -15.71 8.42 2.06
N LEU A 151 -15.26 7.20 1.76
CA LEU A 151 -14.44 6.89 0.61
C LEU A 151 -15.01 5.67 -0.11
N THR A 152 -15.35 5.82 -1.39
CA THR A 152 -15.78 4.72 -2.24
C THR A 152 -14.61 4.21 -3.09
N MET A 153 -14.53 2.90 -3.21
CA MET A 153 -13.50 2.16 -3.93
C MET A 153 -14.12 1.22 -4.95
N ASP A 154 -13.30 0.74 -5.89
CA ASP A 154 -13.78 -0.15 -6.96
C ASP A 154 -14.29 -1.48 -6.42
N GLY A 155 -13.65 -2.04 -5.38
CA GLY A 155 -13.99 -3.36 -4.85
C GLY A 155 -13.65 -4.49 -5.82
N TYR A 156 -14.31 -5.64 -5.67
CA TYR A 156 -14.17 -6.77 -6.60
C TYR A 156 -15.39 -6.85 -7.55
N ASP A 157 -16.53 -7.33 -7.08
CA ASP A 157 -17.77 -7.42 -7.86
C ASP A 157 -18.65 -6.17 -7.73
N GLN A 158 -18.55 -5.50 -6.58
CA GLN A 158 -19.33 -4.33 -6.22
C GLN A 158 -18.44 -3.27 -5.60
N PRO A 159 -18.76 -1.99 -5.76
CA PRO A 159 -18.07 -0.92 -5.05
C PRO A 159 -18.10 -1.13 -3.53
N VAL A 160 -17.00 -0.77 -2.88
CA VAL A 160 -16.85 -0.81 -1.42
C VAL A 160 -16.80 0.61 -0.90
N THR A 161 -17.60 0.90 0.11
CA THR A 161 -17.62 2.19 0.80
C THR A 161 -17.06 2.05 2.21
N LEU A 162 -16.02 2.79 2.53
CA LEU A 162 -15.51 2.98 3.88
C LEU A 162 -16.11 4.23 4.47
N ARG A 163 -16.71 4.12 5.66
CA ARG A 163 -17.21 5.26 6.44
C ARG A 163 -16.43 5.39 7.72
N ALA A 164 -15.99 6.58 8.04
CA ALA A 164 -15.29 6.87 9.27
C ALA A 164 -15.92 8.06 9.99
N ALA A 165 -16.17 7.88 11.30
CA ALA A 165 -16.49 8.91 12.24
C ALA A 165 -15.34 9.04 13.23
N LEU A 166 -14.49 10.06 13.05
CA LEU A 166 -13.34 10.33 13.90
C LEU A 166 -13.73 11.29 15.00
N THR A 167 -13.68 10.85 16.25
CA THR A 167 -13.99 11.67 17.43
C THR A 167 -12.71 12.08 18.14
N VAL A 168 -12.47 13.37 18.24
CA VAL A 168 -11.41 13.98 19.05
C VAL A 168 -11.95 14.23 20.46
N GLY A 169 -11.44 13.48 21.43
CA GLY A 169 -11.74 13.64 22.85
C GLY A 169 -10.66 14.44 23.58
N ALA A 170 -10.73 14.44 24.91
CA ALA A 170 -9.78 15.19 25.76
C ALA A 170 -8.36 14.61 25.73
N ASP A 171 -8.23 13.29 25.60
CA ASP A 171 -6.97 12.57 25.71
C ASP A 171 -6.80 11.43 24.68
N ARG A 172 -7.74 11.32 23.74
CA ARG A 172 -7.74 10.24 22.74
C ARG A 172 -8.45 10.65 21.46
N ILE A 173 -8.12 9.92 20.40
CA ILE A 173 -8.89 9.90 19.16
C ILE A 173 -9.53 8.51 19.03
N HIS A 174 -10.82 8.49 18.69
CA HIS A 174 -11.55 7.27 18.37
C HIS A 174 -12.06 7.34 16.93
N VAL A 175 -11.83 6.26 16.14
CA VAL A 175 -12.34 6.14 14.77
C VAL A 175 -13.37 5.01 14.73
N ASP A 176 -14.62 5.35 14.50
CA ASP A 176 -15.71 4.39 14.31
C ASP A 176 -15.99 4.18 12.81
N TYR A 177 -15.95 2.93 12.37
CA TYR A 177 -16.21 2.51 11.00
C TYR A 177 -17.64 1.98 10.78
N THR A 178 -18.57 2.28 11.66
CA THR A 178 -19.98 1.89 11.51
C THR A 178 -20.56 2.41 10.19
N GLY A 179 -21.25 1.53 9.45
CA GLY A 179 -21.81 1.82 8.13
C GLY A 179 -20.87 1.55 6.95
N THR A 180 -19.63 1.07 7.20
CA THR A 180 -18.76 0.52 6.17
C THR A 180 -19.38 -0.71 5.53
N SER A 181 -19.11 -0.96 4.24
CA SER A 181 -19.62 -2.10 3.47
C SER A 181 -19.36 -3.45 4.17
N PRO A 182 -20.25 -4.44 3.99
CA PRO A 182 -20.04 -5.79 4.49
C PRO A 182 -18.81 -6.45 3.84
N ALA A 183 -18.36 -7.55 4.42
CA ALA A 183 -17.27 -8.36 3.88
C ALA A 183 -17.59 -8.84 2.46
N SER A 184 -16.57 -8.83 1.59
CA SER A 184 -16.63 -9.32 0.23
C SER A 184 -16.61 -10.86 0.19
N SER A 185 -17.25 -11.44 -0.82
CA SER A 185 -17.11 -12.86 -1.14
C SER A 185 -15.77 -13.25 -1.75
N HIS A 186 -14.87 -12.29 -1.94
CA HIS A 186 -13.53 -12.44 -2.54
C HIS A 186 -12.43 -11.97 -1.59
N GLY A 187 -11.18 -12.31 -1.89
CA GLY A 187 -9.99 -12.13 -1.02
C GLY A 187 -9.49 -10.70 -0.85
N ILE A 188 -10.38 -9.71 -0.82
CA ILE A 188 -10.06 -8.29 -0.57
C ILE A 188 -10.38 -7.83 0.85
N ASN A 189 -10.81 -8.75 1.72
CA ASN A 189 -11.23 -8.43 3.08
C ASN A 189 -10.04 -8.08 3.97
N VAL A 190 -10.32 -7.32 5.01
CA VAL A 190 -9.34 -6.82 5.98
C VAL A 190 -9.66 -7.39 7.36
N VAL A 191 -8.66 -7.92 8.04
CA VAL A 191 -8.78 -8.32 9.45
C VAL A 191 -8.60 -7.11 10.37
N LEU A 192 -9.14 -7.20 11.58
CA LEU A 192 -9.17 -6.09 12.53
C LEU A 192 -7.76 -5.56 12.89
N ASN A 193 -6.75 -6.43 12.96
CA ASN A 193 -5.36 -6.04 13.24
C ASN A 193 -4.78 -5.12 12.16
N TYR A 194 -5.07 -5.41 10.89
CA TYR A 194 -4.63 -4.58 9.78
C TYR A 194 -5.38 -3.25 9.73
N THR A 195 -6.69 -3.27 10.01
CA THR A 195 -7.51 -2.06 10.16
C THR A 195 -6.94 -1.15 11.25
N LYS A 196 -6.57 -1.72 12.41
CA LYS A 196 -5.88 -1.00 13.49
C LYS A 196 -4.61 -0.34 13.02
N ALA A 197 -3.73 -1.11 12.37
CA ALA A 197 -2.42 -0.63 11.96
C ALA A 197 -2.52 0.60 11.04
N TYR A 198 -3.33 0.52 9.99
CA TYR A 198 -3.45 1.60 9.02
C TYR A 198 -4.31 2.78 9.50
N THR A 199 -5.28 2.56 10.40
CA THR A 199 -5.97 3.64 11.11
C THR A 199 -5.00 4.43 11.98
N CYS A 200 -4.25 3.73 12.84
CA CYS A 200 -3.24 4.35 13.71
C CYS A 200 -2.18 5.08 12.88
N PHE A 201 -1.72 4.48 11.79
CA PHE A 201 -0.75 5.09 10.88
C PHE A 201 -1.28 6.42 10.30
N GLY A 202 -2.51 6.44 9.77
CA GLY A 202 -3.12 7.65 9.21
C GLY A 202 -3.24 8.78 10.24
N VAL A 203 -3.72 8.47 11.45
CA VAL A 203 -3.80 9.45 12.55
C VAL A 203 -2.42 9.93 12.95
N LYS A 204 -1.47 9.00 13.15
CA LYS A 204 -0.12 9.30 13.63
C LYS A 204 0.65 10.21 12.66
N CYS A 205 0.56 9.94 11.35
CA CYS A 205 1.21 10.77 10.32
C CYS A 205 0.75 12.23 10.33
N ALA A 206 -0.50 12.49 10.68
CA ALA A 206 -1.08 13.84 10.64
C ALA A 206 -1.00 14.55 12.01
N VAL A 207 -1.21 13.83 13.11
CA VAL A 207 -1.35 14.42 14.44
C VAL A 207 -0.03 14.47 15.20
N ALA A 208 0.81 13.45 15.06
CA ALA A 208 2.04 13.30 15.86
C ALA A 208 3.20 12.70 15.05
N PRO A 209 3.59 13.28 13.89
CA PRO A 209 4.60 12.70 13.00
C PRO A 209 6.01 12.66 13.62
N ASP A 210 6.31 13.58 14.51
CA ASP A 210 7.59 13.77 15.17
C ASP A 210 7.80 12.91 16.43
N ILE A 211 6.74 12.29 16.96
CA ILE A 211 6.84 11.40 18.11
C ILE A 211 7.28 10.01 17.67
N PRO A 212 8.28 9.38 18.31
CA PRO A 212 8.72 8.04 17.95
C PRO A 212 7.59 7.02 17.93
N ASN A 213 7.62 6.12 16.93
CA ASN A 213 6.60 5.09 16.78
C ASN A 213 6.86 3.95 17.76
N ASN A 214 6.01 3.84 18.78
CA ASN A 214 6.03 2.76 19.78
C ASN A 214 4.61 2.57 20.36
N TYR A 215 4.47 1.60 21.26
CA TYR A 215 3.20 1.28 21.88
C TYR A 215 2.54 2.49 22.56
N GLY A 216 3.32 3.31 23.30
CA GLY A 216 2.82 4.50 24.00
C GLY A 216 2.23 5.55 23.04
N SER A 217 2.90 5.80 21.92
CA SER A 217 2.42 6.77 20.92
C SER A 217 1.13 6.35 20.22
N LEU A 218 0.80 5.05 20.24
CA LEU A 218 -0.42 4.51 19.60
C LEU A 218 -1.57 4.30 20.58
N LEU A 219 -1.31 4.19 21.90
CA LEU A 219 -2.35 3.98 22.93
C LEU A 219 -3.50 4.99 22.90
N PRO A 220 -3.27 6.30 22.67
CA PRO A 220 -4.35 7.27 22.62
C PRO A 220 -5.22 7.19 21.35
N ILE A 221 -4.88 6.31 20.40
CA ILE A 221 -5.62 6.13 19.16
C ILE A 221 -6.40 4.82 19.25
N THR A 222 -7.71 4.90 19.27
CA THR A 222 -8.63 3.77 19.35
C THR A 222 -9.53 3.70 18.13
N PHE A 223 -10.12 2.53 17.87
CA PHE A 223 -11.00 2.36 16.72
C PHE A 223 -12.03 1.25 17.00
N SER A 224 -13.10 1.24 16.20
CA SER A 224 -14.09 0.18 16.14
C SER A 224 -14.49 -0.07 14.69
N ALA A 225 -14.73 -1.35 14.34
CA ALA A 225 -15.30 -1.76 13.07
C ALA A 225 -16.32 -2.88 13.32
N PRO A 226 -17.52 -2.80 12.71
CA PRO A 226 -18.55 -3.83 12.91
C PRO A 226 -18.07 -5.22 12.48
N ASP A 227 -18.43 -6.25 13.26
CA ASP A 227 -18.17 -7.63 12.88
C ASP A 227 -18.84 -7.96 11.55
N GLY A 228 -18.11 -8.66 10.67
CA GLY A 228 -18.58 -9.02 9.35
C GLY A 228 -18.55 -7.86 8.33
N SER A 229 -18.05 -6.68 8.70
CA SER A 229 -17.69 -5.64 7.73
C SER A 229 -16.40 -6.00 7.00
N ILE A 230 -16.16 -5.36 5.84
CA ILE A 230 -14.92 -5.57 5.07
C ILE A 230 -13.65 -5.20 5.86
N LEU A 231 -13.76 -4.39 6.91
CA LEU A 231 -12.66 -3.97 7.80
C LEU A 231 -12.51 -4.85 9.05
N ASN A 232 -13.41 -5.80 9.26
CA ASN A 232 -13.39 -6.74 10.38
C ASN A 232 -14.01 -8.08 9.93
N ALA A 233 -13.39 -8.68 8.92
CA ALA A 233 -13.84 -9.92 8.35
C ALA A 233 -13.44 -11.11 9.24
N PRO A 234 -14.39 -11.92 9.76
CA PRO A 234 -14.07 -13.10 10.53
C PRO A 234 -13.62 -14.27 9.63
N ARG A 235 -13.10 -15.34 10.22
CA ARG A 235 -12.92 -16.60 9.51
C ARG A 235 -14.28 -17.13 9.02
N PRO A 236 -14.36 -17.73 7.83
CA PRO A 236 -13.27 -18.11 6.93
C PRO A 236 -13.09 -17.16 5.72
N TYR A 237 -13.45 -15.88 5.83
CA TYR A 237 -13.30 -14.96 4.71
C TYR A 237 -11.86 -14.94 4.17
N ALA A 238 -11.72 -14.86 2.84
CA ALA A 238 -10.45 -14.73 2.16
C ALA A 238 -9.88 -13.32 2.32
N VAL A 239 -8.56 -13.20 2.53
CA VAL A 239 -7.87 -11.95 2.93
C VAL A 239 -6.55 -11.70 2.17
N ALA A 240 -6.20 -12.54 1.18
CA ALA A 240 -4.90 -12.47 0.50
C ALA A 240 -4.56 -11.06 0.01
N ALA A 241 -5.51 -10.40 -0.65
CA ALA A 241 -5.32 -9.06 -1.21
C ALA A 241 -5.88 -7.93 -0.31
N ARG A 242 -5.77 -8.06 1.02
CA ARG A 242 -6.26 -7.09 2.02
C ARG A 242 -5.76 -5.66 1.79
N HIS A 243 -4.59 -5.51 1.16
CA HIS A 243 -3.98 -4.21 0.90
C HIS A 243 -4.81 -3.34 -0.06
N ILE A 244 -5.61 -3.95 -0.94
CA ILE A 244 -6.50 -3.23 -1.86
C ILE A 244 -7.42 -2.26 -1.09
N ILE A 245 -7.96 -2.73 0.03
CA ILE A 245 -8.87 -1.95 0.88
C ILE A 245 -8.08 -1.24 1.99
N GLY A 246 -7.19 -1.95 2.67
CA GLY A 246 -6.54 -1.45 3.87
C GLY A 246 -5.60 -0.26 3.64
N HIS A 247 -4.94 -0.17 2.48
CA HIS A 247 -4.10 0.98 2.14
C HIS A 247 -4.89 2.29 1.95
N LEU A 248 -6.20 2.22 1.81
CA LEU A 248 -7.07 3.40 1.69
C LEU A 248 -7.59 3.91 3.04
N LEU A 249 -7.34 3.18 4.12
CA LEU A 249 -7.69 3.61 5.47
C LEU A 249 -7.04 4.95 5.89
N PRO A 250 -5.74 5.20 5.62
CA PRO A 250 -5.15 6.51 5.88
C PRO A 250 -5.87 7.65 5.14
N ASP A 251 -6.19 7.51 3.85
CA ASP A 251 -6.93 8.53 3.10
C ASP A 251 -8.34 8.75 3.69
N THR A 252 -8.98 7.67 4.18
CA THR A 252 -10.28 7.76 4.85
C THR A 252 -10.18 8.58 6.15
N VAL A 253 -9.17 8.29 6.98
CA VAL A 253 -8.92 8.99 8.26
C VAL A 253 -8.46 10.43 8.02
N LEU A 254 -7.56 10.65 7.05
CA LEU A 254 -7.09 11.98 6.67
C LEU A 254 -8.23 12.88 6.22
N GLY A 255 -9.28 12.33 5.57
CA GLY A 255 -10.47 13.09 5.22
C GLY A 255 -11.28 13.60 6.43
N CYS A 256 -11.26 12.87 7.55
CA CYS A 256 -11.80 13.37 8.82
C CYS A 256 -10.88 14.45 9.43
N LEU A 257 -9.58 14.19 9.48
CA LEU A 257 -8.58 15.09 10.08
C LEU A 257 -8.41 16.40 9.32
N HIS A 258 -8.68 16.42 8.02
CA HIS A 258 -8.67 17.64 7.21
C HIS A 258 -9.59 18.75 7.77
N GLN A 259 -10.70 18.35 8.39
CA GLN A 259 -11.71 19.27 8.95
C GLN A 259 -11.27 19.90 10.27
N VAL A 260 -10.22 19.40 10.92
CA VAL A 260 -9.80 19.81 12.26
C VAL A 260 -8.33 20.23 12.34
N LEU A 261 -7.49 19.82 11.41
CA LEU A 261 -6.08 20.21 11.40
C LEU A 261 -5.89 21.56 10.69
N PRO A 262 -5.24 22.55 11.34
CA PRO A 262 -4.87 23.79 10.69
C PRO A 262 -3.98 23.53 9.45
N GLY A 263 -4.34 24.14 8.33
CA GLY A 263 -3.63 23.91 7.05
C GLY A 263 -3.98 22.59 6.36
N GLY A 264 -4.87 21.79 6.95
CA GLY A 264 -5.37 20.58 6.34
C GLY A 264 -4.37 19.42 6.30
N VAL A 265 -4.65 18.43 5.45
CA VAL A 265 -3.83 17.25 5.21
C VAL A 265 -3.62 17.06 3.70
N GLN A 266 -2.78 16.12 3.32
CA GLN A 266 -2.59 15.77 1.91
C GLN A 266 -3.91 15.36 1.23
N ALA A 267 -4.01 15.60 -0.09
CA ALA A 267 -5.05 15.04 -0.94
C ALA A 267 -4.92 13.52 -1.04
N GLU A 268 -5.92 12.84 -1.61
CA GLU A 268 -5.88 11.40 -1.76
C GLU A 268 -4.80 10.97 -2.75
N GLY A 269 -4.14 9.85 -2.44
CA GLY A 269 -3.20 9.21 -3.34
C GLY A 269 -3.79 8.03 -4.09
N SER A 270 -2.99 7.41 -4.95
CA SER A 270 -3.29 6.10 -5.52
C SER A 270 -3.45 5.05 -4.41
N ALA A 271 -2.77 5.24 -3.30
CA ALA A 271 -2.77 4.50 -2.04
C ALA A 271 -2.53 2.99 -2.19
N SER A 272 -3.43 2.26 -2.84
CA SER A 272 -3.27 0.83 -3.08
C SER A 272 -2.09 0.58 -4.03
N LEU A 273 -1.18 -0.30 -3.61
CA LEU A 273 -0.13 -0.80 -4.48
C LEU A 273 -0.73 -1.54 -5.67
N TRP A 274 -0.16 -1.32 -6.84
CA TRP A 274 -0.41 -2.17 -7.99
C TRP A 274 0.65 -3.27 -8.01
N ASN A 275 0.39 -4.30 -7.22
CA ASN A 275 1.20 -5.51 -7.21
C ASN A 275 0.91 -6.28 -8.49
N ILE A 276 1.90 -6.36 -9.37
CA ILE A 276 1.78 -7.09 -10.62
C ILE A 276 2.21 -8.52 -10.34
N GLN A 277 1.22 -9.39 -10.11
CA GLN A 277 1.46 -10.81 -9.95
C GLN A 277 1.28 -11.47 -11.32
N LEU A 278 2.36 -12.03 -11.85
CA LEU A 278 2.37 -12.76 -13.12
C LEU A 278 2.66 -14.23 -12.87
N ARG A 279 2.08 -15.09 -13.70
CA ARG A 279 2.28 -16.52 -13.65
C ARG A 279 2.43 -17.10 -15.06
N GLY A 280 3.43 -17.96 -15.26
CA GLY A 280 3.60 -18.81 -16.43
C GLY A 280 3.43 -20.28 -16.11
N GLY A 281 3.53 -21.14 -17.12
CA GLY A 281 3.48 -22.59 -16.94
C GLY A 281 2.22 -23.25 -17.50
N PRO A 282 2.00 -24.54 -17.19
CA PRO A 282 0.90 -25.34 -17.74
C PRO A 282 -0.50 -24.86 -17.35
N SER A 283 -0.60 -24.04 -16.29
CA SER A 283 -1.86 -23.48 -15.80
C SER A 283 -2.32 -22.21 -16.55
N VAL A 284 -1.47 -21.66 -17.43
CA VAL A 284 -1.85 -20.55 -18.31
C VAL A 284 -2.93 -21.02 -19.27
N SER A 285 -3.95 -20.19 -19.44
CA SER A 285 -5.17 -20.55 -20.18
C SER A 285 -4.87 -21.29 -21.49
N PRO A 286 -5.43 -22.50 -21.72
CA PRO A 286 -5.15 -23.33 -22.89
C PRO A 286 -5.67 -22.74 -24.22
N ASN A 287 -6.44 -21.66 -24.19
CA ASN A 287 -7.00 -21.00 -25.37
C ASN A 287 -6.04 -19.97 -26.00
N SER A 288 -4.77 -19.95 -25.58
CA SER A 288 -3.78 -19.00 -26.11
C SER A 288 -3.39 -19.21 -27.57
N GLY A 289 -3.61 -20.43 -28.11
CA GLY A 289 -3.11 -20.80 -29.44
C GLY A 289 -1.59 -21.01 -29.49
N PHE A 290 -0.91 -20.92 -28.37
CA PHE A 290 0.53 -21.15 -28.24
C PHE A 290 0.78 -22.65 -28.13
N THR A 291 1.70 -23.19 -28.95
CA THR A 291 1.94 -24.63 -29.10
C THR A 291 3.20 -25.12 -28.39
N GLU A 292 4.08 -24.21 -28.01
CA GLU A 292 5.31 -24.54 -27.31
C GLU A 292 5.11 -24.63 -25.79
N PRO A 293 5.96 -25.37 -25.07
CA PRO A 293 5.89 -25.42 -23.61
C PRO A 293 6.09 -24.00 -23.00
N ILE A 294 5.19 -23.59 -22.12
CA ILE A 294 5.30 -22.34 -21.39
C ILE A 294 6.16 -22.59 -20.15
N PRO A 295 7.28 -21.88 -19.96
CA PRO A 295 8.08 -22.00 -18.75
C PRO A 295 7.24 -21.71 -17.51
N GLU A 296 7.45 -22.48 -16.45
CA GLU A 296 6.84 -22.23 -15.15
C GLU A 296 7.58 -21.10 -14.44
N PHE A 297 6.85 -20.07 -14.02
CA PHE A 297 7.38 -18.95 -13.22
C PHE A 297 6.28 -18.26 -12.44
N GLU A 298 6.68 -17.64 -11.34
CA GLU A 298 5.89 -16.66 -10.58
C GLU A 298 6.70 -15.37 -10.46
N LEU A 299 6.06 -14.23 -10.68
CA LEU A 299 6.66 -12.92 -10.49
C LEU A 299 5.73 -12.02 -9.72
N LEU A 300 6.22 -11.44 -8.63
CA LEU A 300 5.55 -10.35 -7.92
C LEU A 300 6.38 -9.08 -8.09
N HIS A 301 5.89 -8.14 -8.90
CA HIS A 301 6.55 -6.86 -9.17
C HIS A 301 5.76 -5.70 -8.55
N PHE A 302 6.34 -5.08 -7.51
CA PHE A 302 5.69 -3.99 -6.78
C PHE A 302 5.78 -2.66 -7.51
N ASN A 303 4.62 -1.98 -7.66
CA ASN A 303 4.54 -0.66 -8.26
C ASN A 303 3.56 0.24 -7.52
N SER A 304 3.75 1.53 -7.68
CA SER A 304 2.95 2.57 -7.03
C SER A 304 2.55 3.64 -8.02
N GLY A 305 1.36 4.20 -7.80
CA GLY A 305 0.92 5.41 -8.48
C GLY A 305 1.40 6.68 -7.79
N GLY A 306 0.75 7.81 -8.05
CA GLY A 306 1.09 9.08 -7.44
C GLY A 306 0.53 9.25 -6.03
N SER A 307 1.27 9.89 -5.13
CA SER A 307 0.73 10.35 -3.86
C SER A 307 -0.07 11.64 -4.02
N GLY A 308 -1.02 11.91 -3.12
CA GLY A 308 -1.73 13.17 -3.08
C GLY A 308 -0.80 14.36 -2.83
N ALA A 309 -1.17 15.52 -3.36
CA ALA A 309 -0.50 16.77 -3.05
C ALA A 309 -0.67 17.12 -1.56
N ARG A 310 0.32 17.80 -1.01
CA ARG A 310 0.35 18.26 0.38
C ARG A 310 0.03 19.76 0.43
N PRO A 311 -0.39 20.30 1.58
CA PRO A 311 -0.72 21.73 1.69
C PRO A 311 0.38 22.71 1.27
N ALA A 312 1.65 22.29 1.31
CA ALA A 312 2.80 23.13 0.97
C ALA A 312 3.75 22.53 -0.07
N LYS A 313 3.41 21.38 -0.66
CA LYS A 313 4.30 20.67 -1.59
C LYS A 313 3.50 19.82 -2.58
N ASP A 314 4.03 19.67 -3.78
CA ASP A 314 3.51 18.71 -4.75
C ASP A 314 3.52 17.28 -4.20
N GLY A 315 2.64 16.45 -4.73
CA GLY A 315 2.63 15.00 -4.51
C GLY A 315 3.89 14.36 -5.11
N MET A 316 4.29 13.24 -4.55
CA MET A 316 5.42 12.46 -5.03
C MET A 316 4.96 11.47 -6.09
N SER A 317 5.69 11.42 -7.21
CA SER A 317 5.40 10.49 -8.30
C SER A 317 5.87 9.08 -7.96
N ALA A 318 5.13 8.08 -8.43
CA ALA A 318 5.44 6.64 -8.26
C ALA A 318 5.87 6.28 -6.82
N THR A 319 5.14 6.77 -5.83
CA THR A 319 5.50 6.65 -4.41
C THR A 319 4.55 5.73 -3.67
N ALA A 320 5.12 4.74 -3.02
CA ALA A 320 4.41 3.77 -2.20
C ALA A 320 3.98 4.37 -0.85
N PHE A 321 2.95 5.19 -0.84
CA PHE A 321 2.25 5.64 0.35
C PHE A 321 0.87 4.96 0.39
N PRO A 322 0.44 4.36 1.50
CA PRO A 322 1.07 4.33 2.84
C PRO A 322 2.05 3.17 3.09
N SER A 323 2.27 2.26 2.15
CA SER A 323 2.99 1.01 2.42
C SER A 323 4.51 1.16 2.61
N GLY A 324 5.14 2.16 2.00
CA GLY A 324 6.59 2.37 2.05
C GLY A 324 7.42 1.34 1.25
N VAL A 325 6.80 0.51 0.42
CA VAL A 325 7.47 -0.50 -0.41
C VAL A 325 8.35 0.19 -1.46
N ARG A 326 9.56 -0.33 -1.67
CA ARG A 326 10.44 0.12 -2.76
C ARG A 326 10.03 -0.49 -4.09
N GLY A 327 10.22 0.25 -5.17
CA GLY A 327 10.05 -0.27 -6.53
C GLY A 327 11.07 -1.39 -6.81
N MET A 328 10.60 -2.46 -7.44
CA MET A 328 11.47 -3.56 -7.86
C MET A 328 12.22 -3.17 -9.15
N PRO A 329 13.53 -3.43 -9.25
CA PRO A 329 14.28 -3.22 -10.50
C PRO A 329 13.73 -4.12 -11.62
N VAL A 330 13.63 -3.56 -12.82
CA VAL A 330 13.18 -4.30 -14.02
C VAL A 330 14.15 -5.44 -14.33
N GLU A 331 15.45 -5.15 -14.26
CA GLU A 331 16.53 -6.09 -14.54
C GLU A 331 16.47 -7.33 -13.62
N ALA A 332 16.10 -7.15 -12.35
CA ALA A 332 15.94 -8.26 -11.43
C ALA A 332 14.75 -9.15 -11.82
N SER A 333 13.66 -8.57 -12.31
CA SER A 333 12.48 -9.32 -12.77
C SER A 333 12.76 -10.07 -14.06
N GLU A 334 13.40 -9.44 -15.04
CA GLU A 334 13.76 -10.04 -16.33
C GLU A 334 14.83 -11.14 -16.20
N ALA A 335 15.70 -11.03 -15.19
CA ALA A 335 16.73 -12.05 -14.95
C ALA A 335 16.19 -13.40 -14.44
N ILE A 336 15.02 -13.38 -13.77
CA ILE A 336 14.46 -14.57 -13.11
C ILE A 336 13.20 -15.11 -13.80
N THR A 337 12.66 -14.38 -14.78
CA THR A 337 11.42 -14.76 -15.47
C THR A 337 11.51 -14.46 -16.98
N PRO A 338 10.77 -15.19 -17.83
CA PRO A 338 10.74 -14.94 -19.28
C PRO A 338 9.79 -13.81 -19.66
N VAL A 339 9.85 -12.67 -18.96
CA VAL A 339 9.08 -11.46 -19.32
C VAL A 339 10.00 -10.30 -19.63
N ILE A 340 9.53 -9.38 -20.45
CA ILE A 340 10.24 -8.17 -20.85
C ILE A 340 9.39 -6.97 -20.52
N PHE A 341 9.99 -5.97 -19.84
CA PHE A 341 9.39 -4.68 -19.58
C PHE A 341 9.69 -3.71 -20.73
N TRP A 342 8.77 -3.59 -21.66
CA TRP A 342 8.90 -2.71 -22.82
C TRP A 342 8.78 -1.23 -22.48
N ARG A 343 8.12 -0.90 -21.36
CA ARG A 343 7.90 0.46 -20.91
C ARG A 343 7.77 0.50 -19.39
N LYS A 344 8.44 1.43 -18.74
CA LYS A 344 8.23 1.81 -17.35
C LYS A 344 8.62 3.26 -17.15
N GLU A 345 7.63 4.15 -17.19
CA GLU A 345 7.84 5.60 -17.15
C GLU A 345 6.73 6.30 -16.37
N PHE A 346 6.92 7.58 -16.06
CA PHE A 346 5.87 8.39 -15.46
C PHE A 346 4.75 8.66 -16.48
N ARG A 347 3.52 8.66 -15.96
CA ARG A 347 2.32 8.96 -16.75
C ARG A 347 2.05 10.45 -16.70
N GLU A 348 2.30 11.14 -17.82
CA GLU A 348 1.99 12.55 -18.02
C GLU A 348 0.52 12.84 -17.73
N ASP A 349 0.19 14.05 -17.21
CA ASP A 349 -1.16 14.51 -16.86
C ASP A 349 -1.92 13.64 -15.85
N SER A 350 -1.28 12.69 -15.19
CA SER A 350 -1.96 11.81 -14.24
C SER A 350 -2.16 12.44 -12.87
N GLY A 351 -1.29 13.37 -12.45
CA GLY A 351 -1.48 14.10 -11.20
C GLY A 351 -2.60 15.14 -11.30
N GLY A 352 -3.48 15.19 -10.30
CA GLY A 352 -4.51 16.22 -10.19
C GLY A 352 -3.92 17.63 -10.15
N ALA A 353 -4.53 18.57 -10.87
CA ALA A 353 -4.09 19.95 -10.87
C ALA A 353 -4.42 20.64 -9.53
N GLY A 354 -3.57 21.57 -9.13
CA GLY A 354 -3.71 22.34 -7.88
C GLY A 354 -2.60 23.38 -7.77
N GLN A 355 -2.68 24.27 -6.78
CA GLN A 355 -1.54 25.09 -6.38
C GLN A 355 -0.31 24.20 -6.14
N HIS A 356 -0.57 23.04 -5.53
CA HIS A 356 0.34 21.90 -5.47
C HIS A 356 -0.30 20.75 -6.24
N ARG A 357 0.39 20.23 -7.27
CA ARG A 357 -0.12 19.14 -8.08
C ARG A 357 0.03 17.79 -7.41
N GLY A 358 -0.87 16.86 -7.71
CA GLY A 358 -0.71 15.46 -7.34
C GLY A 358 0.52 14.82 -7.98
N GLY A 359 1.03 13.77 -7.35
CA GLY A 359 2.11 12.96 -7.91
C GLY A 359 1.66 12.19 -9.14
N MET A 360 2.56 11.94 -10.07
CA MET A 360 2.27 11.15 -11.26
C MET A 360 2.20 9.65 -10.96
N GLY A 361 1.30 8.95 -11.63
CA GLY A 361 1.32 7.50 -11.77
C GLY A 361 2.40 7.04 -12.75
N GLN A 362 2.35 5.76 -13.11
CA GLN A 362 3.28 5.14 -14.06
C GLN A 362 2.52 4.51 -15.24
N VAL A 363 3.18 4.40 -16.38
CA VAL A 363 2.79 3.52 -17.47
C VAL A 363 3.79 2.37 -17.51
N ILE A 364 3.28 1.14 -17.48
CA ILE A 364 4.09 -0.09 -17.54
C ILE A 364 3.54 -0.97 -18.66
N GLU A 365 4.41 -1.47 -19.53
CA GLU A 365 4.07 -2.48 -20.53
C GLU A 365 4.97 -3.71 -20.35
N ILE A 366 4.34 -4.88 -20.21
CA ILE A 366 5.03 -6.17 -19.98
C ILE A 366 4.55 -7.16 -21.02
N GLY A 367 5.48 -7.83 -21.69
CA GLY A 367 5.22 -8.92 -22.62
C GLY A 367 6.08 -10.14 -22.30
N GLY A 368 5.67 -11.32 -22.77
CA GLY A 368 6.51 -12.51 -22.68
C GLY A 368 7.66 -12.44 -23.69
N ASP A 369 8.83 -12.94 -23.29
CA ASP A 369 9.95 -13.13 -24.22
C ASP A 369 9.53 -14.09 -25.34
N ALA A 370 9.99 -13.84 -26.56
CA ALA A 370 9.57 -14.60 -27.75
C ALA A 370 8.04 -14.73 -27.93
N GLY A 371 7.24 -13.86 -27.27
CA GLY A 371 5.78 -13.88 -27.35
C GLY A 371 5.10 -14.94 -26.49
N ILE A 372 5.75 -15.46 -25.48
CA ILE A 372 5.18 -16.42 -24.52
C ILE A 372 3.95 -15.80 -23.83
N PRO A 373 2.82 -16.50 -23.77
CA PRO A 373 1.66 -16.05 -23.00
C PRO A 373 1.90 -16.26 -21.50
N PHE A 374 1.21 -15.45 -20.68
CA PHE A 374 1.22 -15.56 -19.23
C PHE A 374 -0.09 -15.08 -18.63
N ASP A 375 -0.35 -15.38 -17.38
CA ASP A 375 -1.50 -14.86 -16.65
C ASP A 375 -1.09 -13.67 -15.77
N VAL A 376 -1.95 -12.66 -15.71
CA VAL A 376 -1.93 -11.64 -14.65
C VAL A 376 -3.00 -11.94 -13.62
N LEU A 377 -2.62 -11.94 -12.33
CA LEU A 377 -3.54 -12.02 -11.21
C LEU A 377 -3.83 -10.59 -10.75
N ALA A 378 -4.77 -9.94 -11.43
CA ALA A 378 -5.04 -8.52 -11.24
C ALA A 378 -5.66 -8.22 -9.87
N MET A 379 -5.12 -7.20 -9.18
CA MET A 379 -5.58 -6.73 -7.88
C MET A 379 -5.50 -5.20 -7.78
N PHE A 380 -5.90 -4.52 -8.85
CA PHE A 380 -5.70 -3.09 -9.04
C PHE A 380 -6.91 -2.29 -8.55
N GLU A 381 -6.66 -1.11 -8.02
CA GLU A 381 -7.63 -0.18 -7.45
C GLU A 381 -7.51 1.21 -8.09
N ARG A 382 -8.45 2.12 -7.86
CA ARG A 382 -8.47 3.46 -8.42
C ARG A 382 -8.67 3.49 -9.95
N VAL A 383 -9.32 2.47 -10.51
CA VAL A 383 -9.67 2.41 -11.95
C VAL A 383 -11.00 3.14 -12.23
N ASN A 384 -11.99 2.98 -11.35
CA ASN A 384 -13.28 3.67 -11.45
C ASN A 384 -13.39 4.85 -10.49
N ASN A 385 -12.83 4.73 -9.29
CA ASN A 385 -12.87 5.75 -8.24
C ASN A 385 -11.55 6.49 -8.12
N ARG A 386 -11.49 7.70 -8.66
CA ARG A 386 -10.27 8.52 -8.73
C ARG A 386 -9.80 8.99 -7.34
N PRO A 387 -8.49 9.22 -7.14
CA PRO A 387 -7.99 9.95 -5.98
C PRO A 387 -8.51 11.39 -5.98
N ARG A 388 -9.23 11.77 -4.93
CA ARG A 388 -9.85 13.11 -4.84
C ARG A 388 -8.82 14.19 -4.50
N GLY A 389 -8.97 15.36 -5.14
CA GLY A 389 -8.27 16.58 -4.75
C GLY A 389 -8.80 17.17 -3.44
N ARG A 390 -8.11 18.20 -2.91
CA ARG A 390 -8.54 18.96 -1.72
C ARG A 390 -8.40 20.46 -1.92
N ASP A 391 -9.23 21.24 -1.22
CA ASP A 391 -9.18 22.72 -1.17
C ASP A 391 -9.14 23.39 -2.55
N GLY A 392 -9.91 22.88 -3.50
CA GLY A 392 -9.97 23.39 -4.87
C GLY A 392 -9.04 22.67 -5.87
N GLY A 393 -8.17 21.77 -5.40
CA GLY A 393 -7.41 20.90 -6.27
C GLY A 393 -8.30 19.86 -6.97
N THR A 394 -7.92 19.47 -8.19
CA THR A 394 -8.67 18.48 -8.98
C THR A 394 -8.29 17.05 -8.63
N ASP A 395 -9.16 16.11 -8.99
CA ASP A 395 -8.88 14.69 -8.84
C ASP A 395 -7.68 14.27 -9.72
N GLY A 396 -6.95 13.25 -9.26
CA GLY A 396 -5.96 12.56 -10.07
C GLY A 396 -6.61 11.75 -11.19
N ALA A 397 -5.82 11.36 -12.18
CA ALA A 397 -6.30 10.48 -13.24
C ALA A 397 -6.60 9.07 -12.72
N ALA A 398 -7.68 8.46 -13.20
CA ALA A 398 -7.98 7.06 -12.92
C ALA A 398 -6.94 6.11 -13.51
N GLY A 399 -6.77 4.95 -12.89
CA GLY A 399 -5.99 3.85 -13.44
C GLY A 399 -6.66 3.21 -14.66
N ARG A 400 -5.89 2.46 -15.45
CA ARG A 400 -6.41 1.68 -16.58
C ARG A 400 -5.61 0.40 -16.75
N VAL A 401 -6.32 -0.69 -17.08
CA VAL A 401 -5.73 -2.00 -17.36
C VAL A 401 -6.16 -2.43 -18.75
N SER A 402 -5.21 -2.71 -19.63
CA SER A 402 -5.48 -3.05 -21.03
C SER A 402 -4.38 -3.93 -21.61
N LEU A 403 -4.62 -4.44 -22.80
CA LEU A 403 -3.59 -4.97 -23.69
C LEU A 403 -3.02 -3.83 -24.57
N ALA A 404 -1.79 -3.98 -25.05
CA ALA A 404 -1.19 -3.04 -26.00
C ALA A 404 -1.97 -3.00 -27.32
N SER A 405 -2.64 -4.08 -27.72
CA SER A 405 -3.58 -4.15 -28.85
C SER A 405 -4.85 -3.31 -28.65
N GLY A 406 -5.10 -2.77 -27.45
CA GLY A 406 -6.22 -1.89 -27.14
C GLY A 406 -7.39 -2.54 -26.39
N ALA A 407 -7.43 -3.85 -26.22
CA ALA A 407 -8.47 -4.52 -25.46
C ALA A 407 -8.40 -4.14 -23.96
N THR A 408 -9.52 -3.77 -23.37
CA THR A 408 -9.62 -3.47 -21.95
C THR A 408 -9.67 -4.76 -21.14
N LEU A 409 -8.90 -4.82 -20.06
CA LEU A 409 -8.88 -5.90 -19.08
C LEU A 409 -9.61 -5.48 -17.80
N ARG A 410 -10.04 -6.47 -17.00
CA ARG A 410 -10.61 -6.24 -15.68
C ARG A 410 -9.51 -5.82 -14.70
N ALA A 411 -9.85 -4.97 -13.75
CA ALA A 411 -8.92 -4.57 -12.69
C ALA A 411 -8.71 -5.64 -11.60
N LYS A 412 -9.55 -6.69 -11.58
CA LYS A 412 -9.53 -7.77 -10.59
C LYS A 412 -9.62 -9.13 -11.25
N GLY A 413 -8.95 -10.11 -10.63
CA GLY A 413 -9.01 -11.51 -10.99
C GLY A 413 -7.98 -11.95 -12.03
N GLN A 414 -7.86 -13.27 -12.16
CA GLN A 414 -6.92 -13.89 -13.10
C GLN A 414 -7.37 -13.67 -14.55
N GLN A 415 -6.44 -13.29 -15.42
CA GLN A 415 -6.66 -13.05 -16.84
C GLN A 415 -5.43 -13.41 -17.65
N ALA A 416 -5.63 -14.07 -18.80
CA ALA A 416 -4.56 -14.42 -19.70
C ALA A 416 -4.11 -13.23 -20.56
N ILE A 417 -2.81 -13.06 -20.69
CA ILE A 417 -2.17 -12.16 -21.66
C ILE A 417 -1.84 -13.02 -22.89
N PRO A 418 -2.43 -12.72 -24.06
CA PRO A 418 -2.25 -13.53 -25.25
C PRO A 418 -0.80 -13.57 -25.76
N PRO A 419 -0.43 -14.60 -26.55
CA PRO A 419 0.85 -14.62 -27.24
C PRO A 419 1.07 -13.36 -28.07
N HIS A 420 2.29 -12.83 -28.05
CA HIS A 420 2.72 -11.65 -28.80
C HIS A 420 1.99 -10.34 -28.46
N ASP A 421 1.13 -10.31 -27.42
CA ASP A 421 0.55 -9.08 -26.89
C ASP A 421 1.26 -8.67 -25.59
N ARG A 422 0.92 -7.50 -25.06
CA ARG A 422 1.52 -6.96 -23.85
C ARG A 422 0.44 -6.46 -22.90
N LEU A 423 0.62 -6.75 -21.63
CA LEU A 423 -0.12 -6.13 -20.53
C LEU A 423 0.30 -4.66 -20.45
N ARG A 424 -0.66 -3.74 -20.54
CA ARG A 424 -0.45 -2.30 -20.36
C ARG A 424 -1.20 -1.82 -19.13
N LEU A 425 -0.46 -1.27 -18.20
CA LEU A 425 -0.93 -0.72 -16.93
C LEU A 425 -0.67 0.78 -16.92
N GLU A 426 -1.72 1.56 -16.69
CA GLU A 426 -1.66 3.00 -16.49
C GLU A 426 -2.13 3.29 -15.07
N MET A 427 -1.21 3.58 -14.16
CA MET A 427 -1.51 3.77 -12.76
C MET A 427 -2.15 5.13 -12.50
N ALA A 428 -2.97 5.21 -11.45
CA ALA A 428 -3.59 6.44 -10.99
C ALA A 428 -2.55 7.46 -10.52
N GLY A 429 -2.77 8.73 -10.78
CA GLY A 429 -2.05 9.84 -10.15
C GLY A 429 -2.69 10.22 -8.81
N GLY A 430 -2.02 11.03 -8.00
CA GLY A 430 -2.60 11.60 -6.77
C GLY A 430 -3.47 12.81 -7.05
N GLY A 431 -4.38 13.15 -6.13
CA GLY A 431 -5.20 14.37 -6.18
C GLY A 431 -4.35 15.64 -5.96
N GLY A 432 -4.76 16.75 -6.57
CA GLY A 432 -4.17 18.07 -6.37
C GLY A 432 -4.62 18.73 -5.05
N TRP A 433 -3.92 19.76 -4.63
CA TRP A 433 -4.25 20.55 -3.44
C TRP A 433 -4.22 22.05 -3.74
N GLY A 434 -5.27 22.78 -3.35
CA GLY A 434 -5.40 24.21 -3.60
C GLY A 434 -5.80 24.55 -5.03
N ASP A 435 -6.20 25.80 -5.28
CA ASP A 435 -6.63 26.27 -6.60
C ASP A 435 -5.48 26.17 -7.62
N PRO A 436 -5.64 25.44 -8.75
CA PRO A 436 -4.61 25.33 -9.79
C PRO A 436 -4.20 26.68 -10.40
N PHE A 437 -5.08 27.66 -10.42
CA PHE A 437 -4.81 29.01 -10.93
C PHE A 437 -3.84 29.79 -10.02
N GLU A 438 -3.66 29.36 -8.77
CA GLU A 438 -2.68 29.92 -7.84
C GLU A 438 -1.29 29.31 -7.99
N ARG A 439 -1.13 28.23 -8.80
CA ARG A 439 0.20 27.68 -9.10
C ARG A 439 1.01 28.70 -9.91
N PRO A 440 2.23 29.03 -9.48
CA PRO A 440 3.10 29.94 -10.23
C PRO A 440 3.24 29.49 -11.69
N ALA A 441 3.00 30.40 -12.65
CA ALA A 441 3.00 30.08 -14.07
C ALA A 441 4.34 29.49 -14.54
N GLU A 442 5.46 29.98 -13.98
CA GLU A 442 6.80 29.48 -14.30
C GLU A 442 6.99 28.01 -13.84
N ARG A 443 6.35 27.60 -12.73
CA ARG A 443 6.36 26.20 -12.30
C ARG A 443 5.55 25.31 -13.24
N VAL A 444 4.43 25.82 -13.78
CA VAL A 444 3.65 25.09 -14.78
C VAL A 444 4.46 24.93 -16.07
N ALA A 445 5.16 25.97 -16.51
CA ALA A 445 6.07 25.90 -17.66
C ALA A 445 7.22 24.89 -17.42
N GLU A 446 7.74 24.82 -16.21
CA GLU A 446 8.74 23.82 -15.82
C GLU A 446 8.16 22.41 -15.86
N ASP A 447 6.95 22.20 -15.34
CA ASP A 447 6.24 20.90 -15.40
C ASP A 447 6.04 20.46 -16.86
N VAL A 448 5.72 21.37 -17.79
CA VAL A 448 5.59 21.06 -19.22
C VAL A 448 6.95 20.66 -19.82
N ARG A 449 8.01 21.41 -19.56
CA ARG A 449 9.37 21.08 -20.06
C ARG A 449 9.85 19.72 -19.56
N ASN A 450 9.42 19.32 -18.37
CA ASN A 450 9.79 18.05 -17.73
C ASN A 450 8.85 16.87 -18.11
N GLY A 451 7.88 17.08 -19.02
CA GLY A 451 6.93 16.03 -19.42
C GLY A 451 6.00 15.58 -18.31
N VAL A 452 5.72 16.45 -17.35
CA VAL A 452 4.81 16.17 -16.22
C VAL A 452 3.37 16.54 -16.57
N VAL A 453 3.24 17.65 -17.32
CA VAL A 453 1.98 18.27 -17.74
C VAL A 453 2.08 18.63 -19.21
N THR A 454 1.04 18.33 -19.99
CA THR A 454 0.95 18.77 -21.39
C THR A 454 0.69 20.27 -21.52
N ILE A 455 1.04 20.85 -22.67
CA ILE A 455 0.72 22.26 -23.00
C ILE A 455 -0.78 22.52 -22.91
N GLU A 456 -1.59 21.54 -23.34
CA GLU A 456 -3.05 21.60 -23.28
C GLU A 456 -3.55 21.67 -21.83
N THR A 457 -3.06 20.78 -20.98
CA THR A 457 -3.38 20.76 -19.53
C THR A 457 -2.89 22.02 -18.84
N ALA A 458 -1.70 22.55 -19.20
CA ALA A 458 -1.21 23.83 -18.67
C ALA A 458 -2.20 24.96 -18.94
N ARG A 459 -2.74 25.01 -20.15
CA ARG A 459 -3.73 26.01 -20.55
C ARG A 459 -5.09 25.80 -19.87
N GLU A 460 -5.64 24.59 -19.97
CA GLU A 460 -7.01 24.30 -19.56
C GLU A 460 -7.18 24.25 -18.04
N ARG A 461 -6.23 23.63 -17.33
CA ARG A 461 -6.37 23.39 -15.88
C ARG A 461 -5.64 24.41 -15.02
N TYR A 462 -4.57 25.02 -15.54
CA TYR A 462 -3.76 25.98 -14.78
C TYR A 462 -3.92 27.43 -15.28
N GLY A 463 -4.60 27.62 -16.42
CA GLY A 463 -4.74 28.93 -17.03
C GLY A 463 -3.41 29.54 -17.45
N VAL A 464 -2.42 28.72 -17.87
CA VAL A 464 -1.10 29.16 -18.29
C VAL A 464 -0.94 29.00 -19.79
N VAL A 465 -0.61 30.08 -20.47
CA VAL A 465 -0.33 30.12 -21.89
C VAL A 465 1.19 30.10 -22.08
N LEU A 466 1.68 29.22 -22.94
CA LEU A 466 3.09 29.12 -23.30
C LEU A 466 3.27 29.57 -24.77
N ASP A 467 4.40 30.22 -25.05
CA ASP A 467 4.83 30.55 -26.40
C ASP A 467 5.47 29.32 -27.11
N ASP A 468 5.87 29.48 -28.35
CA ASP A 468 6.50 28.43 -29.16
C ASP A 468 7.86 27.96 -28.59
N ASP A 469 8.50 28.75 -27.74
CA ASP A 469 9.74 28.40 -27.03
C ASP A 469 9.47 27.72 -25.68
N GLY A 470 8.21 27.50 -25.31
CA GLY A 470 7.81 26.91 -24.02
C GLY A 470 7.98 27.85 -22.81
N ARG A 471 8.03 29.17 -23.05
CA ARG A 471 8.07 30.20 -22.02
C ARG A 471 6.67 30.74 -21.73
N VAL A 472 6.46 31.27 -20.53
CA VAL A 472 5.17 31.83 -20.16
C VAL A 472 4.85 33.10 -20.98
N ASP A 473 3.75 33.05 -21.74
CA ASP A 473 3.10 34.25 -22.27
C ASP A 473 2.33 34.92 -21.13
N LYS A 474 2.91 35.97 -20.57
CA LYS A 474 2.33 36.69 -19.43
C LYS A 474 0.97 37.32 -19.74
N ALA A 475 0.85 37.94 -20.91
CA ALA A 475 -0.39 38.64 -21.29
C ALA A 475 -1.52 37.63 -21.55
N GLY A 476 -1.24 36.54 -22.26
CA GLY A 476 -2.18 35.46 -22.50
C GLY A 476 -2.61 34.76 -21.17
N THR A 477 -1.65 34.54 -20.29
CA THR A 477 -1.89 33.92 -18.97
C THR A 477 -2.76 34.83 -18.07
N GLU A 478 -2.46 36.13 -17.98
CA GLU A 478 -3.24 37.08 -17.21
C GLU A 478 -4.67 37.21 -17.76
N ALA A 479 -4.83 37.31 -19.09
CA ALA A 479 -6.14 37.33 -19.73
C ALA A 479 -6.96 36.06 -19.41
N LEU A 480 -6.34 34.88 -19.46
CA LEU A 480 -7.02 33.62 -19.22
C LEU A 480 -7.40 33.47 -17.73
N ARG A 481 -6.49 33.79 -16.81
CA ARG A 481 -6.74 33.73 -15.36
C ARG A 481 -7.71 34.82 -14.86
N GLY A 482 -7.68 36.00 -15.47
CA GLY A 482 -8.55 37.11 -15.12
C GLY A 482 -9.96 37.02 -15.72
N GLY A 483 -10.12 36.34 -16.85
CA GLY A 483 -11.41 36.15 -17.53
C GLY A 483 -12.19 34.88 -17.12
N ALA A 484 -11.59 34.00 -16.37
CA ALA A 484 -12.24 32.76 -15.98
C ALA A 484 -13.33 33.01 -14.95
N ASN A 485 -14.60 32.88 -15.35
CA ASN A 485 -15.67 32.56 -14.42
C ASN A 485 -15.25 31.32 -13.64
N ARG A 486 -14.92 31.49 -12.36
CA ARG A 486 -14.63 30.39 -11.43
C ARG A 486 -15.90 29.54 -11.32
N VAL A 487 -15.94 28.42 -12.06
CA VAL A 487 -16.99 27.39 -11.98
C VAL A 487 -16.66 26.42 -10.84
#